data_da4280f8ddb2b3a10f642bf74a5df246
#
_entry.id   da4280f8ddb2b3a10f642bf74a5df246
#
_cell.length_a   1.000
_cell.length_b   1.000
_cell.length_c   1.000
_cell.angle_alpha   90.00
_cell.angle_beta   90.00
_cell.angle_gamma   90.00
#
_symmetry.space_group_name_H-M   'P 1'
#
loop_
_entity.id
_entity.type
_entity.pdbx_description
1 polymer ?
#
loop_
_entity_poly.entity_id
_entity_poly.type
_entity_poly.pdbx_seq_one_letter_code
_entity_poly.pdbx_strand_id
1 'polypeptide(L)'
;MASVSMITVENMSTPDILKLKSDLEGVEGVQKVMWTSDFIDVTTPKEMLPSDIQKFFYNDSGATMLIVQFDAPSADARTMNAQKQIKNILNKDCFIGGMSAILEDTKSLVNEEMPLYILCAVGASLLILFLSLKETIVPLIFMLGMLFPIVYNFGTNIFLGQISYITEALATVLQLGVTMD
;
A
#
# COMPACT_ATOMS: atom_id res chain seq x y z
N MET A 1 14.39 -10.61 0.27
CA MET A 1 14.86 -9.68 1.32
C MET A 1 13.65 -9.33 2.18
N ALA A 2 13.79 -9.43 3.49
CA ALA A 2 12.75 -8.98 4.43
C ALA A 2 12.50 -7.48 4.25
N SER A 3 11.26 -7.06 4.32
CA SER A 3 10.89 -5.64 4.23
C SER A 3 10.76 -5.02 5.61
N VAL A 4 10.87 -3.70 5.66
CA VAL A 4 10.83 -2.93 6.90
C VAL A 4 9.85 -1.77 6.74
N SER A 5 9.08 -1.51 7.80
CA SER A 5 8.29 -0.29 7.96
C SER A 5 8.67 0.42 9.26
N MET A 6 8.51 1.72 9.26
CA MET A 6 8.77 2.57 10.42
C MET A 6 7.44 3.13 10.93
N ILE A 7 7.20 3.03 12.22
CA ILE A 7 6.03 3.59 12.88
C ILE A 7 6.51 4.68 13.83
N THR A 8 6.17 5.92 13.53
CA THR A 8 6.41 7.05 14.43
C THR A 8 5.21 7.19 15.36
N VAL A 9 5.49 7.28 16.64
CA VAL A 9 4.48 7.41 17.70
C VAL A 9 4.70 8.72 18.43
N GLU A 10 3.64 9.51 18.54
CA GLU A 10 3.64 10.79 19.24
C GLU A 10 2.76 10.70 20.50
N ASN A 11 3.12 11.46 21.53
CA ASN A 11 2.32 11.66 22.75
C ASN A 11 1.85 10.36 23.45
N MET A 12 2.57 9.26 23.33
CA MET A 12 2.21 7.99 23.94
C MET A 12 3.13 7.66 25.12
N SER A 13 2.58 7.09 26.19
CA SER A 13 3.37 6.66 27.34
C SER A 13 4.18 5.40 27.06
N THR A 14 5.30 5.22 27.77
CA THR A 14 6.14 4.02 27.63
C THR A 14 5.38 2.70 27.78
N PRO A 15 4.47 2.52 28.76
CA PRO A 15 3.65 1.31 28.84
C PRO A 15 2.76 1.08 27.63
N ASP A 16 2.18 2.14 27.07
CA ASP A 16 1.30 2.05 25.90
C ASP A 16 2.11 1.69 24.64
N ILE A 17 3.34 2.22 24.52
CA ILE A 17 4.25 1.85 23.43
C ILE A 17 4.64 0.37 23.52
N LEU A 18 4.91 -0.14 24.72
CA LEU A 18 5.22 -1.57 24.91
C LEU A 18 4.03 -2.46 24.57
N LYS A 19 2.81 -2.03 24.91
CA LYS A 19 1.59 -2.71 24.53
C LYS A 19 1.42 -2.69 23.02
N LEU A 20 1.56 -1.53 22.39
CA LEU A 20 1.51 -1.39 20.95
C LEU A 20 2.55 -2.30 20.27
N LYS A 21 3.79 -2.34 20.78
CA LYS A 21 4.83 -3.27 20.28
C LYS A 21 4.37 -4.71 20.34
N SER A 22 3.80 -5.16 21.45
CA SER A 22 3.27 -6.51 21.60
C SER A 22 2.12 -6.82 20.65
N ASP A 23 1.20 -5.86 20.47
CA ASP A 23 0.07 -6.00 19.54
C ASP A 23 0.56 -6.10 18.09
N LEU A 24 1.59 -5.33 17.72
CA LEU A 24 2.23 -5.38 16.39
C LEU A 24 2.99 -6.69 16.14
N GLU A 25 3.67 -7.24 17.16
CA GLU A 25 4.34 -8.54 17.07
C GLU A 25 3.36 -9.71 16.91
N GLY A 26 2.11 -9.53 17.34
CA GLY A 26 1.03 -10.50 17.15
C GLY A 26 0.44 -10.54 15.74
N VAL A 27 0.80 -9.59 14.85
CA VAL A 27 0.27 -9.53 13.48
C VAL A 27 0.96 -10.59 12.61
N GLU A 28 0.15 -11.38 11.90
CA GLU A 28 0.65 -12.40 10.97
C GLU A 28 1.46 -11.75 9.83
N GLY A 29 2.69 -12.23 9.61
CA GLY A 29 3.64 -11.68 8.64
C GLY A 29 4.62 -10.67 9.22
N VAL A 30 4.48 -10.29 10.49
CA VAL A 30 5.50 -9.53 11.24
C VAL A 30 6.50 -10.50 11.84
N GLN A 31 7.77 -10.31 11.50
CA GLN A 31 8.86 -11.11 12.03
C GLN A 31 9.34 -10.61 13.39
N LYS A 32 9.50 -9.28 13.51
CA LYS A 32 9.98 -8.62 14.72
C LYS A 32 9.62 -7.15 14.72
N VAL A 33 9.34 -6.62 15.91
CA VAL A 33 9.24 -5.17 16.15
C VAL A 33 10.38 -4.74 17.06
N MET A 34 11.17 -3.77 16.60
CA MET A 34 12.31 -3.23 17.35
C MET A 34 12.02 -1.84 17.88
N TRP A 35 12.34 -1.63 19.13
CA TRP A 35 12.28 -0.35 19.80
C TRP A 35 13.47 -0.22 20.77
N THR A 36 13.61 0.91 21.43
CA THR A 36 14.68 1.14 22.43
C THR A 36 14.76 0.07 23.51
N SER A 37 13.61 -0.52 23.89
CA SER A 37 13.53 -1.62 24.86
C SER A 37 14.29 -2.89 24.47
N ASP A 38 14.62 -3.07 23.19
CA ASP A 38 15.39 -4.22 22.72
C ASP A 38 16.90 -4.04 22.89
N PHE A 39 17.33 -2.81 23.16
CA PHE A 39 18.74 -2.45 23.26
C PHE A 39 19.13 -2.01 24.69
N ILE A 40 18.21 -1.40 25.43
CA ILE A 40 18.46 -0.80 26.74
C ILE A 40 17.23 -1.01 27.62
N ASP A 41 17.44 -1.14 28.94
CA ASP A 41 16.37 -1.30 29.92
C ASP A 41 15.38 -0.10 29.83
N VAL A 42 14.09 -0.43 29.79
CA VAL A 42 12.97 0.53 29.65
C VAL A 42 12.91 1.53 30.83
N THR A 43 13.50 1.18 31.97
CA THR A 43 13.58 2.05 33.15
C THR A 43 14.64 3.15 33.01
N THR A 44 15.52 3.07 32.00
CA THR A 44 16.55 4.07 31.76
C THR A 44 15.92 5.34 31.16
N PRO A 45 16.08 6.51 31.80
CA PRO A 45 15.61 7.77 31.23
C PRO A 45 16.24 8.04 29.87
N LYS A 46 15.46 8.61 28.93
CA LYS A 46 15.93 8.89 27.57
C LYS A 46 17.18 9.76 27.50
N GLU A 47 17.40 10.62 28.49
CA GLU A 47 18.55 11.51 28.62
C GLU A 47 19.86 10.74 28.93
N MET A 48 19.78 9.52 29.44
CA MET A 48 20.91 8.63 29.72
C MET A 48 21.23 7.68 28.57
N LEU A 49 20.43 7.68 27.50
CA LEU A 49 20.67 6.86 26.32
C LEU A 49 21.92 7.37 25.56
N PRO A 50 22.70 6.47 24.94
CA PRO A 50 23.74 6.87 24.01
C PRO A 50 23.19 7.79 22.91
N SER A 51 23.93 8.85 22.57
CA SER A 51 23.48 9.88 21.63
C SER A 51 23.01 9.33 20.27
N ASP A 52 23.60 8.25 19.82
CA ASP A 52 23.26 7.62 18.54
C ASP A 52 21.90 6.92 18.61
N ILE A 53 21.61 6.23 19.72
CA ILE A 53 20.31 5.57 19.94
C ILE A 53 19.23 6.63 20.15
N GLN A 54 19.53 7.67 20.92
CA GLN A 54 18.58 8.76 21.14
C GLN A 54 18.19 9.44 19.84
N LYS A 55 19.15 9.83 19.00
CA LYS A 55 18.88 10.46 17.69
C LYS A 55 18.19 9.56 16.70
N PHE A 56 18.35 8.23 16.82
CA PHE A 56 17.75 7.28 15.92
C PHE A 56 16.27 7.00 16.25
N PHE A 57 15.95 6.85 17.54
CA PHE A 57 14.61 6.46 17.98
C PHE A 57 13.73 7.63 18.43
N TYR A 58 14.30 8.78 18.72
CA TYR A 58 13.55 9.95 19.22
C TYR A 58 13.87 11.17 18.38
N ASN A 59 12.85 12.01 18.19
CA ASN A 59 13.02 13.33 17.61
C ASN A 59 12.99 14.44 18.70
N ASP A 60 13.25 15.68 18.29
CA ASP A 60 13.27 16.85 19.19
C ASP A 60 11.90 17.14 19.81
N SER A 61 10.79 16.74 19.17
CA SER A 61 9.42 16.89 19.68
C SER A 61 9.00 15.77 20.64
N GLY A 62 9.86 14.78 20.91
CA GLY A 62 9.59 13.67 21.83
C GLY A 62 8.84 12.50 21.22
N ALA A 63 8.60 12.51 19.91
CA ALA A 63 8.09 11.34 19.20
C ALA A 63 9.14 10.22 19.18
N THR A 64 8.69 9.00 19.21
CA THR A 64 9.55 7.81 19.13
C THR A 64 9.22 6.96 17.91
N MET A 65 10.19 6.14 17.47
CA MET A 65 10.06 5.31 16.29
C MET A 65 10.16 3.83 16.66
N LEU A 66 9.19 3.03 16.18
CA LEU A 66 9.27 1.58 16.16
C LEU A 66 9.61 1.11 14.75
N ILE A 67 10.43 0.07 14.66
CA ILE A 67 10.81 -0.55 13.38
C ILE A 67 10.15 -1.91 13.30
N VAL A 68 9.29 -2.09 12.31
CA VAL A 68 8.60 -3.35 12.05
C VAL A 68 9.28 -4.05 10.90
N GLN A 69 9.79 -5.25 11.16
CA GLN A 69 10.39 -6.13 10.17
C GLN A 69 9.38 -7.22 9.77
N PHE A 70 9.19 -7.43 8.47
CA PHE A 70 8.31 -8.46 7.92
C PHE A 70 9.10 -9.70 7.49
N ASP A 71 8.42 -10.84 7.42
CA ASP A 71 8.98 -12.11 6.96
C ASP A 71 9.08 -12.22 5.43
N ALA A 72 8.41 -11.32 4.71
CA ALA A 72 8.31 -11.34 3.25
C ALA A 72 8.70 -9.98 2.62
N PRO A 73 8.94 -9.93 1.29
CA PRO A 73 9.20 -8.69 0.57
C PRO A 73 8.02 -7.70 0.62
N SER A 74 8.31 -6.40 0.41
CA SER A 74 7.32 -5.32 0.50
C SER A 74 6.11 -5.49 -0.41
N ALA A 75 6.28 -6.10 -1.59
CA ALA A 75 5.20 -6.31 -2.56
C ALA A 75 4.46 -7.65 -2.36
N ASP A 76 4.86 -8.48 -1.41
CA ASP A 76 4.19 -9.75 -1.11
C ASP A 76 2.83 -9.50 -0.47
N ALA A 77 1.84 -10.33 -0.83
CA ALA A 77 0.48 -10.22 -0.29
C ALA A 77 0.42 -10.35 1.25
N ARG A 78 1.31 -11.15 1.84
CA ARG A 78 1.43 -11.31 3.30
C ARG A 78 1.84 -10.00 3.96
N THR A 79 2.87 -9.34 3.44
CA THR A 79 3.34 -8.04 3.94
C THR A 79 2.26 -6.97 3.79
N MET A 80 1.56 -6.93 2.66
CA MET A 80 0.47 -6.00 2.45
C MET A 80 -0.72 -6.23 3.38
N ASN A 81 -1.07 -7.49 3.66
CA ASN A 81 -2.12 -7.83 4.62
C ASN A 81 -1.70 -7.46 6.06
N ALA A 82 -0.44 -7.72 6.42
CA ALA A 82 0.12 -7.29 7.70
C ALA A 82 0.06 -5.76 7.85
N GLN A 83 0.41 -5.01 6.81
CA GLN A 83 0.31 -3.53 6.80
C GLN A 83 -1.14 -3.04 7.05
N LYS A 84 -2.12 -3.67 6.42
CA LYS A 84 -3.55 -3.34 6.67
C LYS A 84 -3.96 -3.59 8.11
N GLN A 85 -3.54 -4.72 8.68
CA GLN A 85 -3.82 -5.04 10.08
C GLN A 85 -3.14 -4.05 11.01
N ILE A 86 -1.87 -3.71 10.75
CA ILE A 86 -1.13 -2.70 11.49
C ILE A 86 -1.86 -1.35 11.47
N LYS A 87 -2.32 -0.88 10.30
CA LYS A 87 -3.09 0.37 10.20
C LYS A 87 -4.35 0.38 11.05
N ASN A 88 -5.01 -0.76 11.20
CA ASN A 88 -6.21 -0.88 12.04
C ASN A 88 -5.89 -0.86 13.55
N ILE A 89 -4.67 -1.26 13.93
CA ILE A 89 -4.18 -1.23 15.32
C ILE A 89 -3.73 0.19 15.70
N LEU A 90 -3.15 0.93 14.74
CA LEU A 90 -2.61 2.27 14.97
C LEU A 90 -3.72 3.27 15.25
N ASN A 91 -3.45 4.18 16.20
CA ASN A 91 -4.32 5.31 16.54
C ASN A 91 -3.89 6.58 15.76
N LYS A 92 -4.55 7.70 16.05
CA LYS A 92 -4.30 8.99 15.37
C LYS A 92 -2.92 9.60 15.66
N ASP A 93 -2.26 9.15 16.72
CA ASP A 93 -0.94 9.63 17.14
C ASP A 93 0.20 8.77 16.58
N CYS A 94 -0.13 7.81 15.71
CA CYS A 94 0.81 6.89 15.08
C CYS A 94 0.83 7.11 13.57
N PHE A 95 2.03 7.26 13.01
CA PHE A 95 2.26 7.45 11.58
C PHE A 95 3.10 6.30 11.06
N ILE A 96 2.61 5.59 10.05
CA ILE A 96 3.35 4.51 9.40
C ILE A 96 4.03 5.01 8.14
N GLY A 97 5.30 4.66 7.98
CA GLY A 97 6.12 5.00 6.83
C GLY A 97 6.96 3.83 6.36
N GLY A 98 7.66 4.02 5.25
CA GLY A 98 8.51 3.01 4.63
C GLY A 98 7.93 2.45 3.33
N MET A 99 8.75 1.69 2.60
CA MET A 99 8.40 1.20 1.27
C MET A 99 7.15 0.32 1.29
N SER A 100 7.00 -0.54 2.29
CA SER A 100 5.84 -1.44 2.40
C SER A 100 4.54 -0.68 2.64
N ALA A 101 4.58 0.40 3.44
CA ALA A 101 3.42 1.25 3.70
C ALA A 101 3.01 2.02 2.43
N ILE A 102 3.99 2.61 1.72
CA ILE A 102 3.74 3.33 0.47
C ILE A 102 3.14 2.39 -0.59
N LEU A 103 3.66 1.16 -0.71
CA LEU A 103 3.14 0.18 -1.66
C LEU A 103 1.71 -0.24 -1.32
N GLU A 104 1.39 -0.43 -0.05
CA GLU A 104 0.04 -0.78 0.39
C GLU A 104 -0.93 0.38 0.15
N ASP A 105 -0.55 1.61 0.50
CA ASP A 105 -1.36 2.81 0.24
C ASP A 105 -1.64 2.99 -1.24
N THR A 106 -0.61 2.87 -2.08
CA THR A 106 -0.77 2.99 -3.54
C THR A 106 -1.69 1.91 -4.09
N LYS A 107 -1.55 0.66 -3.63
CA LYS A 107 -2.44 -0.43 -4.04
C LYS A 107 -3.88 -0.20 -3.61
N SER A 108 -4.09 0.26 -2.39
CA SER A 108 -5.41 0.55 -1.86
C SER A 108 -6.09 1.66 -2.67
N LEU A 109 -5.39 2.77 -2.93
CA LEU A 109 -5.87 3.87 -3.75
C LEU A 109 -6.20 3.42 -5.18
N VAL A 110 -5.31 2.65 -5.81
CA VAL A 110 -5.55 2.13 -7.16
C VAL A 110 -6.80 1.26 -7.19
N ASN A 111 -6.97 0.34 -6.24
CA ASN A 111 -8.15 -0.53 -6.21
C ASN A 111 -9.46 0.23 -5.95
N GLU A 112 -9.42 1.31 -5.20
CA GLU A 112 -10.58 2.10 -4.86
C GLU A 112 -10.96 3.09 -5.97
N GLU A 113 -9.99 3.76 -6.57
CA GLU A 113 -10.22 4.83 -7.54
C GLU A 113 -10.25 4.37 -9.00
N MET A 114 -9.45 3.33 -9.36
CA MET A 114 -9.35 2.86 -10.75
C MET A 114 -10.69 2.49 -11.41
N PRO A 115 -11.65 1.82 -10.72
CA PRO A 115 -12.94 1.51 -11.34
C PRO A 115 -13.70 2.75 -11.78
N LEU A 116 -13.62 3.83 -11.00
CA LEU A 116 -14.26 5.10 -11.32
C LEU A 116 -13.61 5.76 -12.53
N TYR A 117 -12.28 5.81 -12.58
CA TYR A 117 -11.54 6.38 -13.72
C TYR A 117 -11.80 5.60 -15.01
N ILE A 118 -11.82 4.27 -14.95
CA ILE A 118 -12.14 3.42 -16.09
C ILE A 118 -13.58 3.71 -16.57
N LEU A 119 -14.53 3.80 -15.66
CA LEU A 119 -15.92 4.11 -16.00
C LEU A 119 -16.05 5.48 -16.68
N CYS A 120 -15.38 6.51 -16.16
CA CYS A 120 -15.35 7.85 -16.74
C CYS A 120 -14.69 7.85 -18.13
N ALA A 121 -13.58 7.15 -18.30
CA ALA A 121 -12.89 7.04 -19.58
C ALA A 121 -13.76 6.35 -20.65
N VAL A 122 -14.37 5.22 -20.29
CA VAL A 122 -15.29 4.49 -21.17
C VAL A 122 -16.51 5.35 -21.53
N GLY A 123 -17.09 6.05 -20.55
CA GLY A 123 -18.23 6.96 -20.78
C GLY A 123 -17.89 8.12 -21.70
N ALA A 124 -16.75 8.76 -21.49
CA ALA A 124 -16.27 9.85 -22.36
C ALA A 124 -16.01 9.35 -23.78
N SER A 125 -15.39 8.19 -23.93
CA SER A 125 -15.12 7.57 -25.23
C SER A 125 -16.40 7.24 -25.99
N LEU A 126 -17.38 6.65 -25.31
CA LEU A 126 -18.70 6.41 -25.90
C LEU A 126 -19.36 7.70 -26.35
N LEU A 127 -19.32 8.75 -25.55
CA LEU A 127 -19.92 10.04 -25.88
C LEU A 127 -19.27 10.62 -27.14
N ILE A 128 -17.95 10.60 -27.24
CA ILE A 128 -17.22 11.06 -28.42
C ILE A 128 -17.58 10.23 -29.66
N LEU A 129 -17.64 8.91 -29.53
CA LEU A 129 -18.00 8.02 -30.63
C LEU A 129 -19.44 8.26 -31.12
N PHE A 130 -20.41 8.46 -30.20
CA PHE A 130 -21.80 8.79 -30.58
C PHE A 130 -21.92 10.15 -31.25
N LEU A 131 -21.11 11.13 -30.86
CA LEU A 131 -21.09 12.45 -31.50
C LEU A 131 -20.40 12.42 -32.88
N SER A 132 -19.40 11.55 -33.06
CA SER A 132 -18.60 11.46 -34.29
C SER A 132 -19.24 10.57 -35.35
N LEU A 133 -19.97 9.55 -34.96
CA LEU A 133 -20.57 8.55 -35.83
C LEU A 133 -22.06 8.75 -35.94
N LYS A 134 -22.60 8.70 -37.16
CA LYS A 134 -24.06 8.82 -37.44
C LYS A 134 -24.82 7.56 -37.04
N GLU A 135 -24.17 6.43 -36.96
CA GLU A 135 -24.75 5.11 -36.68
C GLU A 135 -24.57 4.74 -35.20
N THR A 136 -25.66 4.46 -34.50
CA THR A 136 -25.65 4.13 -33.07
C THR A 136 -25.06 2.73 -32.78
N ILE A 137 -25.16 1.81 -33.75
CA ILE A 137 -24.69 0.42 -33.57
C ILE A 137 -23.18 0.32 -33.63
N VAL A 138 -22.51 1.13 -34.46
CA VAL A 138 -21.05 1.09 -34.66
C VAL A 138 -20.28 1.37 -33.38
N PRO A 139 -20.58 2.40 -32.57
CA PRO A 139 -19.93 2.62 -31.28
C PRO A 139 -20.06 1.44 -30.32
N LEU A 140 -21.21 0.77 -30.27
CA LEU A 140 -21.43 -0.39 -29.41
C LEU A 140 -20.59 -1.61 -29.82
N ILE A 141 -20.49 -1.88 -31.12
CA ILE A 141 -19.63 -2.96 -31.65
C ILE A 141 -18.17 -2.67 -31.37
N PHE A 142 -17.76 -1.40 -31.55
CA PHE A 142 -16.39 -0.97 -31.26
C PHE A 142 -16.04 -1.15 -29.78
N MET A 143 -16.92 -0.75 -28.87
CA MET A 143 -16.75 -0.95 -27.44
C MET A 143 -16.66 -2.43 -27.05
N LEU A 144 -17.49 -3.29 -27.63
CA LEU A 144 -17.38 -4.75 -27.44
C LEU A 144 -16.03 -5.28 -27.92
N GLY A 145 -15.54 -4.77 -29.08
CA GLY A 145 -14.21 -5.13 -29.59
C GLY A 145 -13.08 -4.76 -28.64
N MET A 146 -13.20 -3.61 -27.93
CA MET A 146 -12.21 -3.18 -26.94
C MET A 146 -12.28 -3.96 -25.63
N LEU A 147 -13.47 -4.43 -25.26
CA LEU A 147 -13.66 -5.22 -24.05
C LEU A 147 -12.94 -6.58 -24.14
N PHE A 148 -12.89 -7.19 -25.32
CA PHE A 148 -12.26 -8.49 -25.53
C PHE A 148 -10.78 -8.52 -25.13
N PRO A 149 -9.90 -7.62 -25.61
CA PRO A 149 -8.50 -7.58 -25.19
C PRO A 149 -8.32 -7.36 -23.69
N ILE A 150 -9.16 -6.55 -23.06
CA ILE A 150 -9.10 -6.31 -21.61
C ILE A 150 -9.42 -7.61 -20.85
N VAL A 151 -10.53 -8.28 -21.19
CA VAL A 151 -10.92 -9.55 -20.56
C VAL A 151 -9.86 -10.64 -20.82
N TYR A 152 -9.29 -10.69 -22.03
CA TYR A 152 -8.24 -11.63 -22.36
C TYR A 152 -6.96 -11.38 -21.54
N ASN A 153 -6.57 -10.13 -21.37
CA ASN A 153 -5.41 -9.74 -20.55
C ASN A 153 -5.59 -10.15 -19.09
N PHE A 154 -6.75 -9.83 -18.50
CA PHE A 154 -7.07 -10.27 -17.12
C PHE A 154 -7.14 -11.79 -17.00
N GLY A 155 -7.72 -12.49 -17.98
CA GLY A 155 -7.81 -13.95 -18.00
C GLY A 155 -6.46 -14.65 -18.07
N THR A 156 -5.50 -14.11 -18.86
CA THR A 156 -4.15 -14.67 -18.97
C THR A 156 -3.32 -14.44 -17.70
N ASN A 157 -3.59 -13.39 -16.93
CA ASN A 157 -2.92 -13.12 -15.65
C ASN A 157 -3.15 -14.24 -14.63
N ILE A 158 -4.29 -14.91 -14.67
CA ILE A 158 -4.61 -16.06 -13.80
C ILE A 158 -3.62 -17.22 -14.06
N PHE A 159 -3.18 -17.41 -15.30
CA PHE A 159 -2.25 -18.47 -15.67
C PHE A 159 -0.78 -18.11 -15.43
N LEU A 160 -0.42 -16.85 -15.48
CA LEU A 160 0.96 -16.35 -15.36
C LEU A 160 1.39 -16.10 -13.91
N GLY A 161 0.47 -16.17 -12.96
CA GLY A 161 0.75 -15.92 -11.55
C GLY A 161 0.64 -14.44 -11.17
N GLN A 162 1.25 -14.07 -10.05
CA GLN A 162 1.13 -12.70 -9.51
C GLN A 162 1.88 -11.71 -10.40
N ILE A 163 1.15 -10.78 -10.99
CA ILE A 163 1.70 -9.59 -11.66
C ILE A 163 1.65 -8.43 -10.66
N SER A 164 2.68 -7.56 -10.71
CA SER A 164 2.69 -6.34 -9.93
C SER A 164 1.43 -5.50 -10.26
N TYR A 165 0.72 -5.04 -9.23
CA TYR A 165 -0.46 -4.19 -9.40
C TYR A 165 -0.19 -2.92 -10.24
N ILE A 166 1.04 -2.39 -10.22
CA ILE A 166 1.47 -1.27 -11.07
C ILE A 166 1.44 -1.69 -12.54
N THR A 167 1.93 -2.90 -12.85
CA THR A 167 1.91 -3.44 -14.21
C THR A 167 0.48 -3.69 -14.68
N GLU A 168 -0.40 -4.18 -13.82
CA GLU A 168 -1.82 -4.41 -14.11
C GLU A 168 -2.55 -3.10 -14.41
N ALA A 169 -2.35 -2.07 -13.58
CA ALA A 169 -2.93 -0.75 -13.79
C ALA A 169 -2.43 -0.10 -15.10
N LEU A 170 -1.12 -0.11 -15.33
CA LEU A 170 -0.52 0.43 -16.56
C LEU A 170 -0.97 -0.33 -17.80
N ALA A 171 -1.02 -1.67 -17.75
CA ALA A 171 -1.47 -2.47 -18.87
C ALA A 171 -2.91 -2.16 -19.25
N THR A 172 -3.81 -1.98 -18.27
CA THR A 172 -5.22 -1.63 -18.51
C THR A 172 -5.34 -0.26 -19.17
N VAL A 173 -4.64 0.75 -18.67
CA VAL A 173 -4.69 2.12 -19.23
C VAL A 173 -4.07 2.18 -20.62
N LEU A 174 -2.90 1.54 -20.81
CA LEU A 174 -2.24 1.49 -22.12
C LEU A 174 -3.07 0.73 -23.14
N GLN A 175 -3.70 -0.37 -22.74
CA GLN A 175 -4.54 -1.16 -23.63
C GLN A 175 -5.79 -0.40 -24.08
N LEU A 176 -6.42 0.37 -23.17
CA LEU A 176 -7.50 1.28 -23.51
C LEU A 176 -7.03 2.35 -24.52
N GLY A 177 -5.86 2.97 -24.31
CA GLY A 177 -5.30 3.96 -25.20
C GLY A 177 -4.93 3.42 -26.59
N VAL A 178 -4.21 2.29 -26.63
CA VAL A 178 -3.72 1.70 -27.89
C VAL A 178 -4.85 1.07 -28.73
N THR A 179 -5.89 0.55 -28.09
CA THR A 179 -7.04 -0.02 -28.83
C THR A 179 -8.00 1.03 -29.37
N MET A 180 -7.87 2.29 -28.92
CA MET A 180 -8.67 3.42 -29.43
C MET A 180 -8.07 4.10 -30.65
N ASP A 181 -6.78 3.94 -30.92
CA ASP A 181 -6.13 4.47 -32.11
C ASP A 181 -6.33 3.54 -33.31
#